data_01fbb4439035270b326bd9355cf3645f
#
_entry.id   01fbb4439035270b326bd9355cf3645f
#
_cell.length_a   1.000
_cell.length_b   1.000
_cell.length_c   1.000
_cell.angle_alpha   90.00
_cell.angle_beta   90.00
_cell.angle_gamma   90.00
#
_symmetry.space_group_name_H-M   'P 1'
#
loop_
_entity.id
_entity.type
_entity.pdbx_description
1 polymer ?
#
loop_
_entity_poly.entity_id
_entity_poly.type
_entity_poly.pdbx_seq_one_letter_code
_entity_poly.pdbx_strand_id
1 'polypeptide(L)'
;FGLVLPTDYCQDIPNIILPCFVSGNPLGGGTAGSEDALIMFGYNNSGTSGSMTHLASANKIGTVWGTAYQRETKNAFSSAFLKRHSGIGPGGLGAIYRTDINTFNSTVVYADLTTLGVTLAAPADLTYINTVRNGQLPAVSTTSSQDAQVMGLIGKVGMGGMDISPNGDTLWVVNLYEKKLIRILLGNPYKASLTA
;
A
#
# COMPACT_ATOMS: atom_id res chain seq x y z
N PHE A 1 27.44 17.24 -2.79
CA PHE A 1 27.52 15.84 -3.31
C PHE A 1 27.86 14.95 -2.14
N GLY A 2 26.88 14.24 -1.58
CA GLY A 2 27.16 13.15 -0.65
C GLY A 2 27.68 11.96 -1.44
N LEU A 3 28.91 11.54 -1.18
CA LEU A 3 29.40 10.24 -1.64
C LEU A 3 28.73 9.18 -0.79
N VAL A 4 27.86 8.40 -1.40
CA VAL A 4 27.25 7.24 -0.78
C VAL A 4 28.10 6.03 -1.15
N LEU A 5 28.47 5.21 -0.15
CA LEU A 5 29.15 3.95 -0.42
C LEU A 5 28.17 3.03 -1.18
N PRO A 6 28.52 2.52 -2.36
CA PRO A 6 27.62 1.62 -3.12
C PRO A 6 27.16 0.41 -2.31
N THR A 7 27.97 -0.10 -1.41
CA THR A 7 27.65 -1.21 -0.50
C THR A 7 26.49 -0.89 0.46
N ASP A 8 26.17 0.37 0.70
CA ASP A 8 25.05 0.78 1.56
C ASP A 8 23.70 0.70 0.83
N TYR A 9 23.70 0.79 -0.50
CA TYR A 9 22.48 0.84 -1.32
C TYR A 9 22.39 -0.28 -2.34
N CYS A 10 23.51 -0.79 -2.82
CA CYS A 10 23.54 -1.85 -3.82
C CYS A 10 23.79 -3.20 -3.16
N GLN A 11 22.82 -4.09 -3.25
CA GLN A 11 22.99 -5.51 -2.93
C GLN A 11 23.26 -6.27 -4.22
N ASP A 12 24.10 -7.30 -4.17
CA ASP A 12 24.42 -8.13 -5.35
C ASP A 12 23.16 -8.79 -5.93
N ILE A 13 22.26 -9.23 -5.05
CA ILE A 13 20.98 -9.85 -5.42
C ILE A 13 19.89 -9.23 -4.53
N PRO A 14 19.35 -8.06 -4.90
CA PRO A 14 18.28 -7.44 -4.13
C PRO A 14 16.96 -8.22 -4.26
N ASN A 15 16.11 -8.10 -3.25
CA ASN A 15 14.73 -8.51 -3.36
C ASN A 15 13.87 -7.38 -3.94
N ILE A 16 12.87 -7.76 -4.72
CA ILE A 16 11.85 -6.87 -5.26
C ILE A 16 10.56 -7.09 -4.47
N ILE A 17 9.96 -6.01 -3.96
CA ILE A 17 8.63 -6.03 -3.35
C ILE A 17 7.64 -5.52 -4.38
N LEU A 18 6.57 -6.28 -4.61
CA LEU A 18 5.56 -5.99 -5.63
C LEU A 18 4.16 -5.99 -5.03
N PRO A 19 3.38 -4.89 -5.17
CA PRO A 19 1.96 -4.90 -4.87
C PRO A 19 1.18 -5.66 -5.95
N CYS A 20 0.23 -6.51 -5.52
CA CYS A 20 -0.66 -7.26 -6.38
C CYS A 20 -2.08 -6.71 -6.27
N PHE A 21 -2.78 -6.59 -7.40
CA PHE A 21 -4.17 -6.16 -7.43
C PHE A 21 -5.10 -7.37 -7.46
N VAL A 22 -5.77 -7.61 -6.34
CA VAL A 22 -6.76 -8.69 -6.22
C VAL A 22 -8.14 -8.15 -6.60
N SER A 23 -8.82 -8.82 -7.52
CA SER A 23 -10.21 -8.46 -7.86
C SER A 23 -11.16 -8.80 -6.72
N GLY A 24 -12.15 -7.94 -6.47
CA GLY A 24 -13.22 -8.19 -5.52
C GLY A 24 -13.08 -7.47 -4.19
N ASN A 25 -13.92 -7.89 -3.24
CA ASN A 25 -13.97 -7.35 -1.87
C ASN A 25 -12.99 -8.11 -0.97
N PRO A 26 -11.88 -7.52 -0.53
CA PRO A 26 -10.91 -8.20 0.32
C PRO A 26 -11.45 -8.50 1.73
N LEU A 27 -12.51 -7.81 2.14
CA LEU A 27 -13.12 -7.95 3.47
C LEU A 27 -14.40 -8.79 3.47
N GLY A 28 -14.78 -9.37 2.31
CA GLY A 28 -16.01 -10.12 2.12
C GLY A 28 -15.97 -11.57 2.59
N GLY A 29 -14.86 -12.03 3.17
CA GLY A 29 -14.72 -13.41 3.69
C GLY A 29 -14.54 -14.51 2.62
N GLY A 30 -14.33 -14.12 1.35
CA GLY A 30 -14.08 -15.06 0.25
C GLY A 30 -12.63 -15.04 -0.26
N THR A 31 -12.39 -15.64 -1.43
CA THR A 31 -11.04 -15.80 -2.00
C THR A 31 -10.36 -14.46 -2.28
N ALA A 32 -11.11 -13.40 -2.59
CA ALA A 32 -10.55 -12.06 -2.77
C ALA A 32 -9.76 -11.56 -1.55
N GLY A 33 -10.10 -12.02 -0.35
CA GLY A 33 -9.38 -11.63 0.88
C GLY A 33 -8.13 -12.46 1.15
N SER A 34 -8.09 -13.72 0.69
CA SER A 34 -6.98 -14.63 0.98
C SER A 34 -5.85 -14.60 -0.04
N GLU A 35 -6.07 -14.00 -1.21
CA GLU A 35 -5.03 -13.86 -2.22
C GLU A 35 -4.00 -12.80 -1.84
N ASP A 36 -2.80 -12.92 -2.43
CA ASP A 36 -1.69 -12.02 -2.15
C ASP A 36 -1.93 -10.60 -2.66
N ALA A 37 -1.74 -9.63 -1.79
CA ALA A 37 -1.74 -8.21 -2.16
C ALA A 37 -0.33 -7.59 -2.09
N LEU A 38 0.62 -8.26 -1.40
CA LEU A 38 2.02 -7.87 -1.37
C LEU A 38 2.90 -9.12 -1.37
N ILE A 39 3.84 -9.17 -2.31
CA ILE A 39 4.79 -10.27 -2.47
C ILE A 39 6.22 -9.77 -2.54
N MET A 40 7.17 -10.66 -2.32
CA MET A 40 8.59 -10.40 -2.49
C MET A 40 9.27 -11.56 -3.23
N PHE A 41 10.22 -11.26 -4.10
CA PHE A 41 11.02 -12.26 -4.79
C PHE A 41 12.42 -11.71 -5.10
N GLY A 42 13.39 -12.60 -5.26
CA GLY A 42 14.76 -12.23 -5.59
C GLY A 42 14.88 -11.69 -7.02
N TYR A 43 15.76 -10.71 -7.21
CA TYR A 43 16.00 -10.09 -8.53
C TYR A 43 16.36 -11.12 -9.62
N ASN A 44 17.04 -12.21 -9.24
CA ASN A 44 17.43 -13.26 -10.18
C ASN A 44 16.34 -14.29 -10.48
N ASN A 45 15.15 -14.16 -9.87
CA ASN A 45 14.04 -15.04 -10.17
C ASN A 45 13.53 -14.78 -11.59
N SER A 46 13.37 -15.85 -12.37
CA SER A 46 12.86 -15.77 -13.73
C SER A 46 11.84 -16.87 -14.00
N GLY A 47 10.89 -16.58 -14.87
CA GLY A 47 9.83 -17.53 -15.23
C GLY A 47 8.93 -17.89 -14.03
N THR A 48 8.46 -19.14 -14.00
CA THR A 48 7.59 -19.67 -12.94
C THR A 48 8.34 -20.47 -11.87
N SER A 49 9.66 -20.57 -11.97
CA SER A 49 10.49 -21.44 -11.12
C SER A 49 11.09 -20.73 -9.90
N GLY A 50 10.93 -19.40 -9.78
CA GLY A 50 11.44 -18.65 -8.65
C GLY A 50 10.56 -18.79 -7.42
N SER A 51 11.18 -18.92 -6.23
CA SER A 51 10.44 -18.85 -4.98
C SER A 51 9.94 -17.43 -4.75
N MET A 52 8.64 -17.32 -4.48
CA MET A 52 7.98 -16.09 -4.09
C MET A 52 7.70 -16.12 -2.59
N THR A 53 7.97 -15.01 -1.91
CA THR A 53 7.61 -14.82 -0.51
C THR A 53 6.30 -14.06 -0.42
N HIS A 54 5.32 -14.65 0.23
CA HIS A 54 4.04 -14.02 0.53
C HIS A 54 4.25 -13.04 1.70
N LEU A 55 3.93 -11.76 1.54
CA LEU A 55 4.10 -10.76 2.59
C LEU A 55 2.78 -10.40 3.25
N ALA A 56 1.75 -10.09 2.46
CA ALA A 56 0.45 -9.74 2.99
C ALA A 56 -0.68 -10.15 2.04
N SER A 57 -1.73 -10.74 2.59
CA SER A 57 -2.96 -11.03 1.87
C SER A 57 -3.86 -9.79 1.76
N ALA A 58 -4.78 -9.81 0.80
CA ALA A 58 -5.64 -8.68 0.49
C ALA A 58 -6.54 -8.26 1.67
N ASN A 59 -6.96 -9.19 2.54
CA ASN A 59 -7.75 -8.85 3.73
C ASN A 59 -6.97 -8.04 4.77
N LYS A 60 -5.63 -7.97 4.65
CA LYS A 60 -4.77 -7.18 5.54
C LYS A 60 -4.52 -5.77 5.03
N ILE A 61 -4.36 -5.60 3.72
CA ILE A 61 -3.96 -4.31 3.15
C ILE A 61 -4.87 -3.82 2.01
N GLY A 62 -5.71 -4.69 1.43
CA GLY A 62 -6.49 -4.38 0.23
C GLY A 62 -5.61 -4.00 -0.95
N THR A 63 -6.09 -3.03 -1.72
CA THR A 63 -5.35 -2.49 -2.86
C THR A 63 -4.35 -1.45 -2.40
N VAL A 64 -3.07 -1.66 -2.71
CA VAL A 64 -1.97 -0.72 -2.45
C VAL A 64 -1.19 -0.42 -3.72
N TRP A 65 -0.48 0.70 -3.78
CA TRP A 65 0.33 1.10 -4.93
C TRP A 65 1.73 1.56 -4.53
N GLY A 66 1.84 2.68 -3.80
CA GLY A 66 3.13 3.19 -3.33
C GLY A 66 3.75 2.20 -2.35
N THR A 67 5.02 1.85 -2.57
CA THR A 67 5.78 0.99 -1.65
C THR A 67 7.13 1.64 -1.35
N ALA A 68 7.56 1.54 -0.09
CA ALA A 68 8.88 1.97 0.36
C ALA A 68 9.43 0.96 1.37
N TYR A 69 10.75 0.79 1.40
CA TYR A 69 11.40 -0.17 2.27
C TYR A 69 12.32 0.52 3.28
N GLN A 70 12.07 0.29 4.56
CA GLN A 70 12.94 0.75 5.65
C GLN A 70 13.93 -0.33 6.02
N ARG A 71 15.18 -0.09 5.71
CA ARG A 71 16.26 -1.08 5.79
C ARG A 71 16.60 -1.49 7.22
N GLU A 72 16.66 -0.53 8.14
CA GLU A 72 17.04 -0.75 9.54
C GLU A 72 16.06 -1.68 10.26
N THR A 73 14.78 -1.54 9.97
CA THR A 73 13.72 -2.30 10.64
C THR A 73 13.18 -3.46 9.83
N LYS A 74 13.64 -3.57 8.56
CA LYS A 74 13.15 -4.58 7.59
C LYS A 74 11.63 -4.54 7.41
N ASN A 75 11.07 -3.34 7.40
CA ASN A 75 9.65 -3.11 7.15
C ASN A 75 9.42 -2.55 5.75
N ALA A 76 8.41 -3.09 5.07
CA ALA A 76 7.82 -2.50 3.89
C ALA A 76 6.64 -1.60 4.29
N PHE A 77 6.63 -0.38 3.79
CA PHE A 77 5.47 0.50 3.86
C PHE A 77 4.72 0.44 2.54
N SER A 78 3.39 0.45 2.60
CA SER A 78 2.54 0.51 1.41
C SER A 78 1.36 1.43 1.63
N SER A 79 1.00 2.22 0.61
CA SER A 79 -0.11 3.17 0.67
C SER A 79 -1.36 2.60 0.00
N ALA A 80 -2.52 2.77 0.65
CA ALA A 80 -3.80 2.41 0.05
C ALA A 80 -4.02 3.17 -1.27
N PHE A 81 -4.58 2.48 -2.26
CA PHE A 81 -4.78 3.02 -3.59
C PHE A 81 -6.15 2.66 -4.14
N LEU A 82 -6.83 3.61 -4.77
CA LEU A 82 -8.10 3.36 -5.45
C LEU A 82 -7.86 2.76 -6.82
N LYS A 83 -8.21 1.49 -7.01
CA LYS A 83 -8.16 0.80 -8.29
C LYS A 83 -9.51 0.16 -8.60
N ARG A 84 -9.93 0.25 -9.85
CA ARG A 84 -11.17 -0.36 -10.31
C ARG A 84 -11.15 -1.89 -10.12
N HIS A 85 -12.26 -2.44 -9.69
CA HIS A 85 -12.48 -3.87 -9.40
C HIS A 85 -11.71 -4.44 -8.20
N SER A 86 -10.86 -3.66 -7.56
CA SER A 86 -10.03 -4.09 -6.44
C SER A 86 -10.41 -3.30 -5.18
N GLY A 87 -10.82 -3.98 -4.13
CA GLY A 87 -11.36 -3.35 -2.92
C GLY A 87 -10.29 -2.74 -2.02
N ILE A 88 -10.71 -1.80 -1.20
CA ILE A 88 -9.85 -1.14 -0.20
C ILE A 88 -9.71 -2.05 1.03
N GLY A 89 -8.55 -2.03 1.66
CA GLY A 89 -8.26 -2.75 2.89
C GLY A 89 -8.90 -2.13 4.14
N PRO A 90 -8.68 -2.74 5.32
CA PRO A 90 -9.38 -2.37 6.55
C PRO A 90 -9.08 -0.95 7.03
N GLY A 91 -7.96 -0.36 6.65
CA GLY A 91 -7.59 1.00 7.03
C GLY A 91 -8.17 2.10 6.13
N GLY A 92 -8.97 1.76 5.11
CA GLY A 92 -9.55 2.74 4.19
C GLY A 92 -8.55 3.37 3.22
N LEU A 93 -9.01 4.40 2.49
CA LEU A 93 -8.21 5.08 1.46
C LEU A 93 -7.04 5.89 2.05
N GLY A 94 -7.11 6.27 3.32
CA GLY A 94 -6.05 7.02 4.03
C GLY A 94 -4.93 6.17 4.59
N ALA A 95 -5.03 4.84 4.51
CA ALA A 95 -4.13 3.95 5.21
C ALA A 95 -2.73 3.87 4.58
N ILE A 96 -1.72 4.02 5.43
CA ILE A 96 -0.37 3.53 5.20
C ILE A 96 -0.20 2.29 6.05
N TYR A 97 0.14 1.19 5.41
CA TYR A 97 0.41 -0.09 6.05
C TYR A 97 1.90 -0.28 6.26
N ARG A 98 2.26 -0.92 7.36
CA ARG A 98 3.62 -1.39 7.63
C ARG A 98 3.60 -2.92 7.74
N THR A 99 4.42 -3.58 6.95
CA THR A 99 4.56 -5.03 6.90
C THR A 99 5.99 -5.43 7.24
N ASP A 100 6.17 -6.30 8.22
CA ASP A 100 7.46 -6.95 8.46
C ASP A 100 7.71 -7.98 7.33
N ILE A 101 8.81 -7.82 6.61
CA ILE A 101 9.11 -8.69 5.46
C ILE A 101 9.54 -10.10 5.84
N ASN A 102 9.80 -10.38 7.12
CA ASN A 102 10.20 -11.70 7.60
C ASN A 102 9.01 -12.54 8.08
N THR A 103 7.81 -11.95 8.20
CA THR A 103 6.65 -12.62 8.78
C THR A 103 5.41 -12.40 7.93
N PHE A 104 4.87 -13.49 7.37
CA PHE A 104 3.64 -13.42 6.57
C PHE A 104 2.47 -12.83 7.36
N ASN A 105 1.76 -11.90 6.73
CA ASN A 105 0.62 -11.18 7.32
C ASN A 105 0.93 -10.40 8.62
N SER A 106 2.20 -10.16 8.93
CA SER A 106 2.59 -9.24 10.01
C SER A 106 2.43 -7.79 9.55
N THR A 107 1.19 -7.40 9.31
CA THR A 107 0.83 -6.09 8.77
C THR A 107 -0.06 -5.34 9.73
N VAL A 108 0.25 -4.06 9.93
CA VAL A 108 -0.55 -3.13 10.74
C VAL A 108 -0.87 -1.87 9.94
N VAL A 109 -1.99 -1.22 10.24
CA VAL A 109 -2.22 0.15 9.82
C VAL A 109 -1.27 1.03 10.63
N TYR A 110 -0.26 1.58 9.94
CA TYR A 110 0.76 2.43 10.56
C TYR A 110 0.23 3.83 10.81
N ALA A 111 -0.46 4.39 9.80
CA ALA A 111 -1.08 5.69 9.87
C ALA A 111 -2.32 5.72 8.97
N ASP A 112 -3.30 6.53 9.36
CA ASP A 112 -4.40 6.96 8.51
C ASP A 112 -4.27 8.47 8.30
N LEU A 113 -3.93 8.89 7.08
CA LEU A 113 -3.70 10.28 6.74
C LEU A 113 -4.96 11.13 6.88
N THR A 114 -6.14 10.54 6.75
CA THR A 114 -7.41 11.29 6.93
C THR A 114 -7.61 11.70 8.38
N THR A 115 -7.22 10.85 9.34
CA THR A 115 -7.27 11.18 10.78
C THR A 115 -6.22 12.23 11.18
N LEU A 116 -5.17 12.36 10.38
CA LEU A 116 -4.13 13.37 10.53
C LEU A 116 -4.46 14.69 9.80
N GLY A 117 -5.68 14.83 9.29
CA GLY A 117 -6.17 16.07 8.66
C GLY A 117 -5.85 16.21 7.18
N VAL A 118 -5.38 15.15 6.49
CA VAL A 118 -5.11 15.17 5.06
C VAL A 118 -6.39 14.91 4.27
N THR A 119 -6.69 15.76 3.30
CA THR A 119 -7.82 15.58 2.38
C THR A 119 -7.37 14.74 1.19
N LEU A 120 -7.92 13.52 1.06
CA LEU A 120 -7.56 12.56 0.00
C LEU A 120 -8.62 12.41 -1.09
N ALA A 121 -9.83 12.91 -0.85
CA ALA A 121 -10.97 12.91 -1.76
C ALA A 121 -12.00 13.92 -1.28
N ALA A 122 -13.01 14.24 -2.10
CA ALA A 122 -14.21 14.93 -1.62
C ALA A 122 -14.90 14.06 -0.53
N PRO A 123 -15.54 14.67 0.50
CA PRO A 123 -16.11 13.92 1.62
C PRO A 123 -17.09 12.80 1.20
N ALA A 124 -17.94 13.05 0.21
CA ALA A 124 -18.89 12.05 -0.29
C ALA A 124 -18.18 10.87 -0.98
N ASP A 125 -17.13 11.14 -1.77
CA ASP A 125 -16.35 10.11 -2.44
C ASP A 125 -15.55 9.29 -1.43
N LEU A 126 -14.94 9.92 -0.43
CA LEU A 126 -14.22 9.24 0.63
C LEU A 126 -15.13 8.31 1.41
N THR A 127 -16.33 8.78 1.78
CA THR A 127 -17.35 7.96 2.46
C THR A 127 -17.75 6.78 1.59
N TYR A 128 -18.08 7.00 0.32
CA TYR A 128 -18.44 5.93 -0.60
C TYR A 128 -17.33 4.87 -0.72
N ILE A 129 -16.10 5.29 -0.95
CA ILE A 129 -14.95 4.39 -1.11
C ILE A 129 -14.72 3.55 0.14
N ASN A 130 -14.75 4.17 1.32
CA ASN A 130 -14.38 3.49 2.57
C ASN A 130 -15.51 2.63 3.16
N THR A 131 -16.79 2.94 2.90
CA THR A 131 -17.89 2.31 3.63
C THR A 131 -18.88 1.54 2.75
N VAL A 132 -19.05 1.92 1.49
CA VAL A 132 -20.07 1.36 0.61
C VAL A 132 -19.49 0.46 -0.46
N ARG A 133 -18.44 0.93 -1.13
CA ARG A 133 -17.91 0.32 -2.35
C ARG A 133 -17.50 -1.14 -2.19
N ASN A 134 -16.81 -1.48 -1.10
CA ASN A 134 -16.38 -2.87 -0.89
C ASN A 134 -17.56 -3.84 -0.87
N GLY A 135 -18.70 -3.45 -0.28
CA GLY A 135 -19.91 -4.26 -0.26
C GLY A 135 -20.56 -4.49 -1.63
N GLN A 136 -20.19 -3.70 -2.65
CA GLN A 136 -20.66 -3.84 -4.03
C GLN A 136 -19.74 -4.71 -4.89
N LEU A 137 -18.56 -5.06 -4.39
CA LEU A 137 -17.62 -5.95 -5.05
C LEU A 137 -17.83 -7.39 -4.59
N PRO A 138 -17.66 -8.39 -5.47
CA PRO A 138 -17.80 -9.81 -5.11
C PRO A 138 -16.71 -10.23 -4.11
N ALA A 139 -17.05 -11.11 -3.18
CA ALA A 139 -16.08 -11.69 -2.24
C ALA A 139 -15.14 -12.72 -2.91
N VAL A 140 -15.54 -13.26 -4.06
CA VAL A 140 -14.78 -14.26 -4.83
C VAL A 140 -14.03 -13.54 -5.95
N SER A 141 -12.69 -13.67 -5.98
CA SER A 141 -11.80 -12.94 -6.89
C SER A 141 -12.03 -13.23 -8.38
N THR A 142 -12.52 -14.42 -8.71
CA THR A 142 -12.82 -14.84 -10.08
C THR A 142 -14.20 -14.39 -10.57
N THR A 143 -15.02 -13.81 -9.70
CA THR A 143 -16.36 -13.33 -10.06
C THR A 143 -16.25 -11.95 -10.71
N SER A 144 -16.91 -11.78 -11.85
CA SER A 144 -16.97 -10.49 -12.55
C SER A 144 -17.63 -9.43 -11.67
N SER A 145 -17.10 -8.21 -11.69
CA SER A 145 -17.64 -7.08 -10.94
C SER A 145 -17.95 -5.90 -11.85
N GLN A 146 -18.89 -5.06 -11.41
CA GLN A 146 -19.13 -3.73 -11.96
C GLN A 146 -18.66 -2.69 -10.93
N ASP A 147 -17.84 -1.74 -11.37
CA ASP A 147 -17.26 -0.71 -10.49
C ASP A 147 -17.18 0.62 -11.25
N ALA A 148 -18.33 1.03 -11.81
CA ALA A 148 -18.40 2.19 -12.70
C ALA A 148 -18.24 3.52 -11.95
N GLN A 149 -18.72 3.60 -10.69
CA GLN A 149 -18.74 4.85 -9.94
C GLN A 149 -17.36 5.43 -9.64
N VAL A 150 -16.33 4.57 -9.58
CA VAL A 150 -14.96 5.05 -9.31
C VAL A 150 -14.17 5.41 -10.57
N MET A 151 -14.70 5.20 -11.78
CA MET A 151 -13.98 5.47 -13.03
C MET A 151 -13.44 6.90 -13.11
N GLY A 152 -14.23 7.87 -12.68
CA GLY A 152 -13.85 9.28 -12.68
C GLY A 152 -12.86 9.67 -11.58
N LEU A 153 -12.63 8.81 -10.60
CA LEU A 153 -11.85 9.07 -9.39
C LEU A 153 -10.46 8.44 -9.43
N ILE A 154 -10.28 7.34 -10.18
CA ILE A 154 -9.00 6.61 -10.25
C ILE A 154 -7.88 7.53 -10.73
N GLY A 155 -6.75 7.53 -10.00
CA GLY A 155 -5.60 8.39 -10.28
C GLY A 155 -5.80 9.86 -9.91
N LYS A 156 -6.95 10.23 -9.31
CA LYS A 156 -7.26 11.60 -8.91
C LYS A 156 -7.52 11.74 -7.41
N VAL A 157 -7.79 10.65 -6.71
CA VAL A 157 -8.06 10.64 -5.27
C VAL A 157 -7.15 9.61 -4.57
N GLY A 158 -6.99 9.77 -3.27
CA GLY A 158 -6.14 8.90 -2.47
C GLY A 158 -4.65 9.22 -2.61
N MET A 159 -3.83 8.20 -2.36
CA MET A 159 -2.38 8.29 -2.39
C MET A 159 -1.82 7.69 -3.69
N GLY A 160 -0.71 8.23 -4.15
CA GLY A 160 0.06 7.73 -5.29
C GLY A 160 1.34 7.04 -4.85
N GLY A 161 2.46 7.36 -5.53
CA GLY A 161 3.77 6.83 -5.20
C GLY A 161 4.23 7.20 -3.79
N MET A 162 5.13 6.39 -3.26
CA MET A 162 5.72 6.58 -1.94
C MET A 162 7.21 6.26 -2.01
N ASP A 163 8.00 6.98 -1.22
CA ASP A 163 9.43 6.72 -1.08
C ASP A 163 9.88 7.02 0.36
N ILE A 164 11.05 6.54 0.72
CA ILE A 164 11.65 6.73 2.04
C ILE A 164 12.99 7.46 1.92
N SER A 165 13.27 8.32 2.88
CA SER A 165 14.57 9.01 2.96
C SER A 165 15.72 8.00 3.12
N PRO A 166 16.93 8.33 2.65
CA PRO A 166 18.09 7.44 2.74
C PRO A 166 18.43 6.99 4.16
N ASN A 167 18.16 7.83 5.17
CA ASN A 167 18.35 7.53 6.58
C ASN A 167 17.15 6.79 7.22
N GLY A 168 16.12 6.47 6.44
CA GLY A 168 14.99 5.65 6.90
C GLY A 168 14.02 6.32 7.88
N ASP A 169 14.14 7.63 8.14
CA ASP A 169 13.34 8.34 9.15
C ASP A 169 12.12 9.09 8.60
N THR A 170 12.02 9.21 7.28
CA THR A 170 10.99 10.03 6.64
C THR A 170 10.37 9.29 5.45
N LEU A 171 9.04 9.18 5.45
CA LEU A 171 8.27 8.76 4.28
C LEU A 171 7.77 9.97 3.51
N TRP A 172 7.83 9.86 2.19
CA TRP A 172 7.26 10.81 1.25
C TRP A 172 6.12 10.14 0.48
N VAL A 173 4.93 10.73 0.51
CA VAL A 173 3.73 10.17 -0.11
C VAL A 173 3.08 11.21 -1.00
N VAL A 174 2.74 10.84 -2.23
CA VAL A 174 2.01 11.70 -3.15
C VAL A 174 0.53 11.69 -2.80
N ASN A 175 -0.05 12.85 -2.50
CA ASN A 175 -1.49 13.06 -2.42
C ASN A 175 -2.03 13.42 -3.81
N LEU A 176 -2.78 12.52 -4.41
CA LEU A 176 -3.32 12.70 -5.76
C LEU A 176 -4.42 13.76 -5.82
N TYR A 177 -5.22 13.87 -4.76
CA TYR A 177 -6.36 14.80 -4.72
C TYR A 177 -5.93 16.26 -4.60
N GLU A 178 -5.07 16.55 -3.62
CA GLU A 178 -4.56 17.91 -3.43
C GLU A 178 -3.34 18.24 -4.29
N LYS A 179 -2.76 17.24 -5.01
CA LYS A 179 -1.55 17.37 -5.82
C LYS A 179 -0.36 17.87 -5.00
N LYS A 180 -0.18 17.29 -3.81
CA LYS A 180 0.86 17.65 -2.85
C LYS A 180 1.74 16.44 -2.53
N LEU A 181 2.97 16.72 -2.13
CA LEU A 181 3.85 15.75 -1.51
C LEU A 181 3.72 15.88 0.01
N ILE A 182 3.41 14.77 0.68
CA ILE A 182 3.25 14.71 2.12
C ILE A 182 4.52 14.11 2.71
N ARG A 183 5.04 14.75 3.75
CA ARG A 183 6.16 14.26 4.55
C ARG A 183 5.65 13.68 5.86
N ILE A 184 6.05 12.46 6.17
CA ILE A 184 5.69 11.76 7.40
C ILE A 184 6.97 11.37 8.12
N LEU A 185 7.17 11.88 9.33
CA LEU A 185 8.29 11.48 10.16
C LEU A 185 8.01 10.13 10.82
N LEU A 186 8.94 9.20 10.64
CA LEU A 186 8.94 7.89 11.28
C LEU A 186 9.64 8.04 12.64
N GLY A 187 8.86 8.25 13.69
CA GLY A 187 9.40 8.38 15.07
C GLY A 187 9.82 7.03 15.68
N ASN A 188 10.54 7.08 16.80
CA ASN A 188 10.84 5.92 17.61
C ASN A 188 10.23 6.07 19.01
N PRO A 189 9.27 5.23 19.49
CA PRO A 189 8.58 4.20 18.72
C PRO A 189 7.66 4.84 17.66
N TYR A 190 7.62 4.26 16.50
CA TYR A 190 7.00 4.71 15.26
C TYR A 190 5.64 5.41 15.46
N LYS A 191 5.66 6.71 15.67
CA LYS A 191 4.46 7.57 15.64
C LYS A 191 4.53 8.40 14.36
N ALA A 192 3.55 8.23 13.50
CA ALA A 192 3.39 9.11 12.36
C ALA A 192 3.09 10.53 12.85
N SER A 193 3.84 11.50 12.37
CA SER A 193 3.55 12.91 12.55
C SER A 193 3.60 13.61 11.21
N LEU A 194 2.61 14.44 10.93
CA LEU A 194 2.65 15.32 9.76
C LEU A 194 3.47 16.57 10.11
N THR A 195 4.39 16.91 9.21
CA THR A 195 5.04 18.23 9.23
C THR A 195 4.72 18.91 7.90
N ALA A 196 4.16 20.10 8.01
CA ALA A 196 3.89 20.97 6.87
C ALA A 196 5.20 21.44 6.21
#